data_bee6b687eec01ca5ff281413539b0cbf
#
_entry.id   bee6b687eec01ca5ff281413539b0cbf
#
_cell.length_a   1.000
_cell.length_b   1.000
_cell.length_c   1.000
_cell.angle_alpha   90.00
_cell.angle_beta   90.00
_cell.angle_gamma   90.00
#
_symmetry.space_group_name_H-M   'P 1'
#
loop_
_entity.id
_entity.type
_entity.pdbx_description
1 polymer ?
#
loop_
_entity_poly.entity_id
_entity_poly.type
_entity_poly.pdbx_seq_one_letter_code
_entity_poly.pdbx_strand_id
1 'polypeptide(L)'
;TDACSRKIVGYHVGENLQTENVVKAFRQALRRRKTTGPLVHHSDRGLQYCSVLYQSVHERNGITCSMTDGYDCYQNALAERINGILKNEFLLSRPADLAQAREIVKESVAIYNHERPHLALKYKTPDD
;
A
#
# COMPACT_ATOMS: atom_id res chain seq x y z
N THR A 1 -1.43 2.50 1.13
CA THR A 1 -2.47 2.71 2.15
C THR A 1 -2.56 4.18 2.51
N ASP A 2 -3.76 4.69 2.59
CA ASP A 2 -4.01 6.03 3.11
C ASP A 2 -4.04 6.01 4.64
N ALA A 3 -3.21 6.84 5.27
CA ALA A 3 -3.06 6.87 6.72
C ALA A 3 -4.33 7.36 7.45
N CYS A 4 -5.12 8.21 6.81
CA CYS A 4 -6.34 8.76 7.41
C CYS A 4 -7.50 7.77 7.36
N SER A 5 -7.84 7.27 6.20
CA SER A 5 -8.97 6.36 6.00
C SER A 5 -8.64 4.89 6.23
N ARG A 6 -7.37 4.54 6.30
CA ARG A 6 -6.86 3.16 6.34
C ARG A 6 -7.15 2.37 5.05
N LYS A 7 -7.60 3.04 4.01
CA LYS A 7 -7.93 2.40 2.72
C LYS A 7 -6.66 1.95 1.99
N ILE A 8 -6.74 0.77 1.39
CA ILE A 8 -5.72 0.32 0.43
C ILE A 8 -6.03 1.00 -0.91
N VAL A 9 -5.20 1.96 -1.29
CA VAL A 9 -5.44 2.81 -2.47
C VAL A 9 -4.68 2.34 -3.71
N GLY A 10 -3.69 1.47 -3.54
CA GLY A 10 -2.94 0.89 -4.65
C GLY A 10 -2.23 -0.38 -4.22
N TYR A 11 -2.16 -1.34 -5.12
CA TYR A 11 -1.45 -2.61 -4.91
C TYR A 11 -1.04 -3.21 -6.23
N HIS A 12 -0.04 -4.09 -6.18
CA HIS A 12 0.40 -4.86 -7.34
C HIS A 12 0.90 -6.23 -6.89
N VAL A 13 0.51 -7.27 -7.61
CA VAL A 13 1.00 -8.63 -7.40
C VAL A 13 1.97 -8.97 -8.53
N GLY A 14 3.22 -9.24 -8.18
CA GLY A 14 4.29 -9.53 -9.13
C GLY A 14 5.10 -10.76 -8.73
N GLU A 15 5.93 -11.23 -9.66
CA GLU A 15 6.78 -12.41 -9.49
C GLU A 15 8.10 -12.12 -8.78
N ASN A 16 8.48 -10.83 -8.66
CA ASN A 16 9.75 -10.42 -8.11
C ASN A 16 9.64 -9.13 -7.31
N LEU A 17 10.75 -8.70 -6.71
CA LEU A 17 10.81 -7.49 -5.87
C LEU A 17 11.41 -6.29 -6.62
N GLN A 18 11.28 -6.24 -7.93
CA GLN A 18 11.80 -5.12 -8.72
C GLN A 18 11.03 -3.84 -8.47
N THR A 19 11.73 -2.72 -8.61
CA THR A 19 11.18 -1.36 -8.40
C THR A 19 9.95 -1.08 -9.26
N GLU A 20 9.91 -1.59 -10.49
CA GLU A 20 8.78 -1.42 -11.42
C GLU A 20 7.46 -1.90 -10.82
N ASN A 21 7.49 -2.98 -10.05
CA ASN A 21 6.30 -3.53 -9.39
C ASN A 21 5.80 -2.61 -8.28
N VAL A 22 6.71 -2.02 -7.52
CA VAL A 22 6.37 -1.04 -6.47
C VAL A 22 5.79 0.22 -7.11
N VAL A 23 6.39 0.70 -8.19
CA VAL A 23 5.92 1.88 -8.93
C VAL A 23 4.54 1.66 -9.51
N LYS A 24 4.20 0.46 -9.99
CA LYS A 24 2.86 0.14 -10.50
C LYS A 24 1.79 0.33 -9.42
N ALA A 25 2.03 -0.15 -8.22
CA ALA A 25 1.11 0.05 -7.10
C ALA A 25 0.94 1.54 -6.76
N PHE A 26 2.04 2.29 -6.73
CA PHE A 26 2.02 3.71 -6.45
C PHE A 26 1.29 4.51 -7.54
N ARG A 27 1.54 4.22 -8.81
CA ARG A 27 0.82 4.86 -9.93
C ARG A 27 -0.67 4.55 -9.91
N GLN A 28 -1.07 3.35 -9.52
CA GLN A 28 -2.47 3.00 -9.35
C GLN A 28 -3.13 3.88 -8.29
N ALA A 29 -2.47 4.09 -7.17
CA ALA A 29 -2.96 4.96 -6.10
C ALA A 29 -3.11 6.42 -6.60
N LEU A 30 -2.13 6.92 -7.35
CA LEU A 30 -2.18 8.27 -7.91
C LEU A 30 -3.33 8.46 -8.91
N ARG A 31 -3.58 7.48 -9.78
CA ARG A 31 -4.70 7.54 -10.73
C ARG A 31 -6.06 7.59 -10.05
N ARG A 32 -6.18 6.96 -8.90
CA ARG A 32 -7.43 6.92 -8.12
C ARG A 32 -7.60 8.10 -7.18
N ARG A 33 -6.57 8.92 -7.05
CA ARG A 33 -6.57 10.07 -6.14
C ARG A 33 -7.55 11.13 -6.62
N LYS A 34 -8.46 11.54 -5.72
CA LYS A 34 -9.49 12.56 -6.00
C LYS A 34 -9.14 13.94 -5.46
N THR A 35 -8.08 14.04 -4.66
CA THR A 35 -7.66 15.29 -4.02
C THR A 35 -6.42 15.86 -4.71
N THR A 36 -6.25 17.18 -4.68
CA THR A 36 -5.13 17.88 -5.31
C THR A 36 -4.17 18.53 -4.31
N GLY A 37 -4.44 18.39 -3.01
CA GLY A 37 -3.60 18.95 -1.96
C GLY A 37 -2.22 18.29 -1.85
N PRO A 38 -1.35 18.80 -0.97
CA PRO A 38 -0.04 18.17 -0.73
C PRO A 38 -0.18 16.73 -0.29
N LEU A 39 0.74 15.88 -0.75
CA LEU A 39 0.77 14.47 -0.39
C LEU A 39 2.18 14.10 0.07
N VAL A 40 2.24 13.40 1.21
CA VAL A 40 3.48 12.78 1.70
C VAL A 40 3.34 11.28 1.56
N HIS A 41 4.29 10.64 0.88
CA HIS A 41 4.37 9.18 0.77
C HIS A 41 5.48 8.67 1.67
N HIS A 42 5.13 7.89 2.68
CA HIS A 42 6.08 7.32 3.64
C HIS A 42 6.37 5.86 3.31
N SER A 43 7.65 5.47 3.39
CA SER A 43 8.11 4.09 3.20
C SER A 43 9.29 3.79 4.12
N ASP A 44 9.68 2.52 4.20
CA ASP A 44 10.97 2.14 4.76
C ASP A 44 12.09 2.46 3.74
N ARG A 45 13.33 2.13 4.07
CA ARG A 45 14.50 2.35 3.22
C ARG A 45 14.85 1.14 2.35
N GLY A 46 13.86 0.33 1.98
CA GLY A 46 14.06 -0.76 1.03
C GLY A 46 14.65 -0.28 -0.30
N LEU A 47 15.42 -1.15 -0.97
CA LEU A 47 16.11 -0.78 -2.21
C LEU A 47 15.16 -0.23 -3.28
N GLN A 48 13.95 -0.77 -3.39
CA GLN A 48 12.94 -0.32 -4.35
C GLN A 48 12.56 1.14 -4.14
N TYR A 49 12.45 1.58 -2.89
CA TYR A 49 12.03 2.93 -2.52
C TYR A 49 13.16 3.96 -2.63
N CYS A 50 14.43 3.51 -2.63
CA CYS A 50 15.59 4.38 -2.80
C CYS A 50 16.02 4.53 -4.26
N SER A 51 15.36 3.85 -5.20
CA SER A 51 15.72 3.86 -6.61
C SER A 51 15.41 5.19 -7.30
N VAL A 52 16.16 5.48 -8.37
CA VAL A 52 15.95 6.67 -9.19
C VAL A 52 14.56 6.67 -9.82
N LEU A 53 14.09 5.53 -10.31
CA LEU A 53 12.75 5.41 -10.90
C LEU A 53 11.66 5.79 -9.90
N TYR A 54 11.73 5.26 -8.68
CA TYR A 54 10.75 5.55 -7.65
C TYR A 54 10.76 7.03 -7.25
N GLN A 55 11.94 7.59 -7.03
CA GLN A 55 12.12 9.00 -6.70
C GLN A 55 11.62 9.92 -7.82
N SER A 56 11.86 9.57 -9.10
CA SER A 56 11.41 10.37 -10.24
C SER A 56 9.88 10.46 -10.33
N VAL A 57 9.16 9.39 -9.97
CA VAL A 57 7.69 9.41 -9.93
C VAL A 57 7.18 10.41 -8.88
N HIS A 58 7.84 10.48 -7.72
CA HIS A 58 7.51 11.48 -6.69
C HIS A 58 7.71 12.90 -7.21
N GLU A 59 8.85 13.18 -7.81
CA GLU A 59 9.18 14.52 -8.34
C GLU A 59 8.18 14.96 -9.41
N ARG A 60 7.85 14.09 -10.36
CA ARG A 60 6.91 14.38 -11.45
C ARG A 60 5.51 14.68 -10.97
N ASN A 61 5.10 14.13 -9.83
CA ASN A 61 3.76 14.31 -9.28
C ASN A 61 3.71 15.28 -8.10
N GLY A 62 4.82 15.94 -7.78
CA GLY A 62 4.89 16.90 -6.68
C GLY A 62 4.65 16.29 -5.30
N ILE A 63 5.08 15.04 -5.10
CA ILE A 63 4.85 14.29 -3.87
C ILE A 63 6.12 14.32 -3.02
N THR A 64 5.96 14.60 -1.72
CA THR A 64 7.07 14.54 -0.77
C THR A 64 7.32 13.10 -0.37
N CYS A 65 8.56 12.64 -0.55
CA CYS A 65 8.97 11.31 -0.11
C CYS A 65 9.47 11.38 1.34
N SER A 66 8.90 10.55 2.21
CA SER A 66 9.33 10.39 3.59
C SER A 66 9.75 8.95 3.82
N MET A 67 10.88 8.73 4.51
CA MET A 67 11.41 7.40 4.79
C MET A 67 11.70 7.24 6.28
N THR A 68 11.58 6.00 6.78
CA THR A 68 11.95 5.69 8.17
C THR A 68 13.42 6.00 8.42
N ASP A 69 13.73 6.50 9.62
CA ASP A 69 15.10 6.74 10.06
C ASP A 69 15.73 5.44 10.59
N GLY A 70 16.60 4.84 9.77
CA GLY A 70 17.41 3.70 10.19
C GLY A 70 16.63 2.54 10.78
N TYR A 71 16.76 2.30 12.07
CA TYR A 71 16.24 1.11 12.75
C TYR A 71 14.93 1.34 13.53
N ASP A 72 14.30 2.49 13.41
CA ASP A 72 13.05 2.77 14.11
C ASP A 72 11.85 2.12 13.41
N CYS A 73 11.49 0.93 13.86
CA CYS A 73 10.35 0.17 13.30
C CYS A 73 8.99 0.82 13.57
N TYR A 74 8.87 1.70 14.56
CA TYR A 74 7.59 2.37 14.86
C TYR A 74 7.20 3.39 13.80
N GLN A 75 8.14 3.92 13.04
CA GLN A 75 7.86 4.87 11.95
C GLN A 75 7.12 4.23 10.78
N ASN A 76 7.07 2.89 10.69
CA ASN A 76 6.37 2.18 9.63
C ASN A 76 5.24 1.27 10.18
N ALA A 77 4.75 1.56 11.37
CA ALA A 77 3.78 0.72 12.08
C ALA A 77 2.47 0.53 11.32
N LEU A 78 1.99 1.56 10.60
CA LEU A 78 0.75 1.45 9.82
C LEU A 78 0.90 0.44 8.67
N ALA A 79 1.98 0.51 7.91
CA ALA A 79 2.24 -0.43 6.82
C ALA A 79 2.36 -1.87 7.35
N GLU A 80 3.06 -2.06 8.45
CA GLU A 80 3.19 -3.36 9.11
C GLU A 80 1.83 -3.90 9.57
N ARG A 81 0.98 -3.05 10.14
CA ARG A 81 -0.37 -3.42 10.59
C ARG A 81 -1.24 -3.87 9.42
N ILE A 82 -1.26 -3.14 8.33
CA ILE A 82 -2.04 -3.49 7.13
C ILE A 82 -1.54 -4.79 6.51
N ASN A 83 -0.22 -4.96 6.39
CA ASN A 83 0.37 -6.19 5.89
C ASN A 83 0.02 -7.39 6.78
N GLY A 84 0.03 -7.21 8.09
CA GLY A 84 -0.38 -8.23 9.05
C GLY A 84 -1.85 -8.62 8.90
N ILE A 85 -2.74 -7.67 8.69
CA ILE A 85 -4.16 -7.91 8.44
C ILE A 85 -4.35 -8.74 7.17
N LEU A 86 -3.74 -8.33 6.06
CA LEU A 86 -3.86 -9.06 4.80
C LEU A 86 -3.33 -10.48 4.94
N LYS A 87 -2.16 -10.65 5.54
CA LYS A 87 -1.52 -11.95 5.71
C LYS A 87 -2.33 -12.89 6.60
N ASN A 88 -2.85 -12.40 7.73
CA ASN A 88 -3.45 -13.24 8.77
C ASN A 88 -4.96 -13.41 8.62
N GLU A 89 -5.66 -12.48 7.99
CA GLU A 89 -7.12 -12.54 7.86
C GLU A 89 -7.59 -12.92 6.44
N PHE A 90 -6.81 -12.63 5.40
CA PHE A 90 -7.25 -12.80 4.01
C PHE A 90 -6.42 -13.78 3.19
N LEU A 91 -5.10 -13.74 3.31
CA LEU A 91 -4.19 -14.56 2.50
C LEU A 91 -3.83 -15.85 3.23
N LEU A 92 -4.84 -16.62 3.64
CA LEU A 92 -4.68 -17.81 4.47
C LEU A 92 -4.27 -19.06 3.69
N SER A 93 -4.48 -19.09 2.39
CA SER A 93 -4.10 -20.21 1.52
C SER A 93 -3.05 -19.79 0.51
N ARG A 94 -2.17 -20.73 0.15
CA ARG A 94 -1.14 -20.49 -0.85
C ARG A 94 -1.76 -20.56 -2.25
N PRO A 95 -1.63 -19.52 -3.10
CA PRO A 95 -2.12 -19.56 -4.47
C PRO A 95 -1.32 -20.56 -5.33
N ALA A 96 -1.98 -21.17 -6.29
CA ALA A 96 -1.35 -22.14 -7.19
C ALA A 96 -0.46 -21.45 -8.25
N ASP A 97 -0.83 -20.24 -8.69
CA ASP A 97 -0.12 -19.48 -9.69
C ASP A 97 -0.31 -17.97 -9.49
N LEU A 98 0.32 -17.16 -10.33
CA LEU A 98 0.24 -15.71 -10.26
C LEU A 98 -1.17 -15.19 -10.56
N ALA A 99 -1.88 -15.80 -11.49
CA ALA A 99 -3.25 -15.40 -11.84
C ALA A 99 -4.19 -15.59 -10.66
N GLN A 100 -4.10 -16.72 -9.96
CA GLN A 100 -4.86 -16.98 -8.75
C GLN A 100 -4.48 -16.01 -7.63
N ALA A 101 -3.19 -15.73 -7.46
CA ALA A 101 -2.72 -14.75 -6.47
C ALA A 101 -3.32 -13.36 -6.72
N ARG A 102 -3.38 -12.92 -7.96
CA ARG A 102 -3.99 -11.62 -8.34
C ARG A 102 -5.46 -11.56 -7.99
N GLU A 103 -6.23 -12.62 -8.27
CA GLU A 103 -7.66 -12.69 -7.95
C GLU A 103 -7.89 -12.67 -6.43
N ILE A 104 -7.12 -13.45 -5.67
CA ILE A 104 -7.23 -13.49 -4.21
C ILE A 104 -6.94 -12.12 -3.61
N VAL A 105 -5.88 -11.46 -4.05
CA VAL A 105 -5.51 -10.12 -3.55
C VAL A 105 -6.58 -9.09 -3.92
N LYS A 106 -7.09 -9.12 -5.15
CA LYS A 106 -8.15 -8.21 -5.60
C LYS A 106 -9.40 -8.34 -4.73
N GLU A 107 -9.87 -9.55 -4.48
CA GLU A 107 -11.02 -9.81 -3.61
C GLU A 107 -10.75 -9.39 -2.17
N SER A 108 -9.56 -9.70 -1.65
CA SER A 108 -9.16 -9.36 -0.29
C SER A 108 -9.12 -7.84 -0.07
N VAL A 109 -8.57 -7.09 -1.02
CA VAL A 109 -8.54 -5.63 -0.96
C VAL A 109 -9.95 -5.04 -1.00
N ALA A 110 -10.83 -5.57 -1.86
CA ALA A 110 -12.21 -5.12 -1.93
C ALA A 110 -12.96 -5.34 -0.60
N ILE A 111 -12.85 -6.52 -0.02
CA ILE A 111 -13.46 -6.85 1.27
C ILE A 111 -12.88 -5.97 2.37
N TYR A 112 -11.55 -5.81 2.41
CA TYR A 112 -10.88 -4.96 3.38
C TYR A 112 -11.42 -3.52 3.32
N ASN A 113 -11.51 -2.93 2.14
CA ASN A 113 -11.93 -1.54 1.98
C ASN A 113 -13.43 -1.32 2.27
N HIS A 114 -14.28 -2.26 1.85
CA HIS A 114 -15.75 -2.08 1.91
C HIS A 114 -16.40 -2.67 3.16
N GLU A 115 -15.82 -3.72 3.73
CA GLU A 115 -16.50 -4.52 4.75
C GLU A 115 -15.77 -4.60 6.10
N ARG A 116 -14.44 -4.36 6.13
CA ARG A 116 -13.68 -4.52 7.36
C ARG A 116 -13.74 -3.26 8.23
N PRO A 117 -14.36 -3.34 9.42
CA PRO A 117 -14.36 -2.21 10.36
C PRO A 117 -12.99 -2.05 11.05
N HIS A 118 -12.66 -0.81 11.41
CA HIS A 118 -11.45 -0.47 12.16
C HIS A 118 -11.79 0.28 13.44
N LEU A 119 -11.17 -0.10 14.55
CA LEU A 119 -11.32 0.61 15.82
C LEU A 119 -10.89 2.09 15.67
N ALA A 120 -9.78 2.35 14.98
CA ALA A 120 -9.27 3.70 14.74
C ALA A 120 -10.26 4.58 13.94
N LEU A 121 -11.20 3.97 13.22
CA LEU A 121 -12.25 4.65 12.46
C LEU A 121 -13.62 4.58 13.14
N LYS A 122 -13.64 4.33 14.45
CA LYS A 122 -14.87 4.14 15.23
C LYS A 122 -15.75 3.03 14.67
N TYR A 123 -15.12 1.92 14.28
CA TYR A 123 -15.73 0.73 13.66
C TYR A 123 -16.34 0.96 12.27
N LYS A 124 -16.00 2.04 11.61
CA LYS A 124 -16.32 2.23 10.18
C LYS A 124 -15.33 1.48 9.31
N THR A 125 -15.71 1.25 8.06
CA THR A 125 -14.81 0.68 7.05
C THR A 125 -13.96 1.78 6.39
N PRO A 126 -12.85 1.44 5.72
CA PRO A 126 -12.06 2.43 4.99
C PRO A 126 -12.85 3.23 3.95
N ASP A 127 -13.88 2.64 3.34
CA ASP A 127 -14.71 3.31 2.33
C ASP A 127 -15.81 4.20 2.93
N ASP A 128 -16.10 4.06 4.20
CA ASP A 128 -17.05 4.96 4.88
C ASP A 128 -16.42 6.41 5.07
#